data_94665fb83eff556b3f8ad25523f7ea7f
#
_entry.id   94665fb83eff556b3f8ad25523f7ea7f
#
_cell.length_a   1.000
_cell.length_b   1.000
_cell.length_c   1.000
_cell.angle_alpha   90.00
_cell.angle_beta   90.00
_cell.angle_gamma   90.00
#
_symmetry.space_group_name_H-M   'P 1'
#
loop_
_entity.id
_entity.type
_entity.pdbx_description
1 polymer ?
#
loop_
_entity_poly.entity_id
_entity_poly.type
_entity_poly.pdbx_seq_one_letter_code
_entity_poly.pdbx_strand_id
1 'polypeptide(L)'
;MALALFAEIHVRDFQAAKPWYVQFLGESAFAAHDTEEVWELAENRSIAVEEQPENAGHSAVTVFVDDLDTWVDGIVARGIEPTKRETYDNGVRKVTFHDPDGNEIGFGGPPL
;
A
#
# COMPACT_ATOMS: atom_id res chain seq x y z
N MET A 1 15.63 20.77 0.06
CA MET A 1 14.40 20.38 -0.65
C MET A 1 14.28 18.86 -0.64
N ALA A 2 13.11 18.35 -0.31
CA ALA A 2 12.88 16.91 -0.38
C ALA A 2 12.77 16.46 -1.84
N LEU A 3 13.44 15.34 -2.18
CA LEU A 3 13.47 14.78 -3.55
C LEU A 3 12.51 13.62 -3.75
N ALA A 4 12.24 12.85 -2.69
CA ALA A 4 11.37 11.68 -2.76
C ALA A 4 10.79 11.38 -1.40
N LEU A 5 9.67 10.67 -1.39
CA LEU A 5 9.04 10.18 -0.18
C LEU A 5 8.87 8.67 -0.27
N PHE A 6 9.29 7.97 0.77
CA PHE A 6 9.08 6.54 0.93
C PHE A 6 8.20 6.31 2.16
N ALA A 7 7.08 5.62 1.97
CA ALA A 7 6.28 5.13 3.08
C ALA A 7 6.81 3.74 3.44
N GLU A 8 7.29 3.59 4.68
CA GLU A 8 7.88 2.32 5.14
C GLU A 8 6.80 1.44 5.76
N ILE A 9 6.72 0.19 5.29
CA ILE A 9 5.84 -0.82 5.84
C ILE A 9 6.71 -1.97 6.34
N HIS A 10 6.56 -2.32 7.61
CA HIS A 10 7.34 -3.37 8.22
C HIS A 10 6.54 -4.67 8.29
N VAL A 11 7.16 -5.76 7.82
CA VAL A 11 6.56 -7.09 7.81
C VAL A 11 7.43 -8.05 8.61
N ARG A 12 6.82 -9.14 9.09
CA ARG A 12 7.52 -10.13 9.90
C ARG A 12 8.53 -10.94 9.08
N ASP A 13 8.14 -11.30 7.87
CA ASP A 13 8.92 -12.14 6.96
C ASP A 13 8.70 -11.63 5.54
N PHE A 14 9.72 -11.03 4.95
CA PHE A 14 9.57 -10.41 3.64
C PHE A 14 9.24 -11.43 2.55
N GLN A 15 9.88 -12.60 2.55
CA GLN A 15 9.62 -13.61 1.52
C GLN A 15 8.18 -14.12 1.57
N ALA A 16 7.61 -14.20 2.75
CA ALA A 16 6.21 -14.57 2.93
C ALA A 16 5.25 -13.44 2.52
N ALA A 17 5.63 -12.17 2.75
CA ALA A 17 4.80 -11.00 2.45
C ALA A 17 4.81 -10.63 0.97
N LYS A 18 5.91 -10.87 0.28
CA LYS A 18 6.11 -10.41 -1.11
C LYS A 18 4.99 -10.83 -2.07
N PRO A 19 4.52 -12.09 -2.10
CA PRO A 19 3.44 -12.47 -3.02
C PRO A 19 2.18 -11.64 -2.82
N TRP A 20 1.84 -11.29 -1.57
CA TRP A 20 0.69 -10.43 -1.30
C TRP A 20 0.89 -9.03 -1.88
N TYR A 21 2.08 -8.45 -1.73
CA TYR A 21 2.36 -7.11 -2.24
C TYR A 21 2.44 -7.07 -3.76
N VAL A 22 2.92 -8.12 -4.42
CA VAL A 22 2.86 -8.24 -5.89
C VAL A 22 1.39 -8.28 -6.35
N GLN A 23 0.55 -9.02 -5.64
CA GLN A 23 -0.88 -9.07 -5.93
C GLN A 23 -1.55 -7.71 -5.67
N PHE A 24 -1.14 -7.02 -4.62
CA PHE A 24 -1.71 -5.75 -4.19
C PHE A 24 -1.28 -4.57 -5.08
N LEU A 25 -0.01 -4.46 -5.39
CA LEU A 25 0.57 -3.30 -6.08
C LEU A 25 1.18 -3.61 -7.46
N GLY A 26 1.26 -4.89 -7.83
CA GLY A 26 1.95 -5.32 -9.05
C GLY A 26 3.44 -5.57 -8.79
N GLU A 27 4.24 -5.58 -9.85
CA GLU A 27 5.68 -5.82 -9.70
C GLU A 27 6.37 -4.64 -9.02
N SER A 28 7.38 -4.94 -8.20
CA SER A 28 8.17 -3.90 -7.54
C SER A 28 9.05 -3.16 -8.55
N ALA A 29 9.43 -1.93 -8.20
CA ALA A 29 10.35 -1.14 -9.01
C ALA A 29 11.78 -1.70 -8.91
N PHE A 30 12.21 -2.01 -7.67
CA PHE A 30 13.54 -2.58 -7.43
C PHE A 30 13.62 -3.19 -6.03
N ALA A 31 14.57 -4.10 -5.85
CA ALA A 31 14.93 -4.63 -4.54
C ALA A 31 16.04 -3.75 -3.94
N ALA A 32 15.76 -3.16 -2.77
CA ALA A 32 16.78 -2.38 -2.06
C ALA A 32 17.85 -3.30 -1.47
N HIS A 33 17.42 -4.45 -0.93
CA HIS A 33 18.27 -5.56 -0.51
C HIS A 33 17.40 -6.83 -0.40
N ASP A 34 17.95 -7.92 0.12
CA ASP A 34 17.29 -9.24 0.10
C ASP A 34 15.96 -9.27 0.85
N THR A 35 15.75 -8.39 1.83
CA THR A 35 14.55 -8.35 2.66
C THR A 35 13.81 -7.03 2.58
N GLU A 36 14.06 -6.25 1.51
CA GLU A 36 13.32 -5.01 1.25
C GLU A 36 13.15 -4.78 -0.24
N GLU A 37 11.90 -4.51 -0.66
CA GLU A 37 11.61 -4.09 -2.03
C GLU A 37 10.77 -2.83 -2.03
N VAL A 38 10.90 -2.07 -3.12
CA VAL A 38 10.27 -0.77 -3.28
C VAL A 38 9.26 -0.83 -4.43
N TRP A 39 8.05 -0.36 -4.17
CA TRP A 39 7.00 -0.17 -5.17
C TRP A 39 6.84 1.33 -5.42
N GLU A 40 7.13 1.78 -6.62
CA GLU A 40 6.96 3.17 -7.01
C GLU A 40 5.54 3.35 -7.55
N LEU A 41 4.72 4.15 -6.87
CA LEU A 41 3.33 4.38 -7.25
C LEU A 41 3.22 5.50 -8.28
N ALA A 42 4.13 6.46 -8.22
CA ALA A 42 4.29 7.55 -9.15
C ALA A 42 5.70 8.10 -8.97
N GLU A 43 6.13 9.03 -9.78
CA GLU A 43 7.47 9.61 -9.67
C GLU A 43 7.73 10.09 -8.24
N ASN A 44 8.78 9.57 -7.61
CA ASN A 44 9.24 9.93 -6.26
C ASN A 44 8.22 9.69 -5.15
N ARG A 45 7.24 8.80 -5.37
CA ARG A 45 6.21 8.44 -4.40
C ARG A 45 6.18 6.93 -4.29
N SER A 46 6.79 6.42 -3.23
CA SER A 46 7.05 4.97 -3.13
C SER A 46 6.61 4.40 -1.79
N ILE A 47 6.28 3.12 -1.84
CA ILE A 47 6.09 2.28 -0.67
C ILE A 47 7.28 1.32 -0.62
N ALA A 48 7.96 1.26 0.53
CA ALA A 48 9.02 0.30 0.78
C ALA A 48 8.52 -0.72 1.79
N VAL A 49 8.62 -2.01 1.45
CA VAL A 49 8.24 -3.10 2.34
C VAL A 49 9.51 -3.79 2.80
N GLU A 50 9.76 -3.76 4.11
CA GLU A 50 10.98 -4.25 4.71
C GLU A 50 10.71 -5.22 5.84
N GLU A 51 11.52 -6.27 5.93
CA GLU A 51 11.45 -7.20 7.06
C GLU A 51 11.99 -6.54 8.33
N GLN A 52 11.11 -6.35 9.30
CA GLN A 52 11.42 -5.81 10.62
C GLN A 52 10.44 -6.45 11.62
N PRO A 53 10.73 -7.69 12.07
CA PRO A 53 9.74 -8.44 12.88
C PRO A 53 9.25 -7.71 14.12
N GLU A 54 10.12 -6.96 14.80
CA GLU A 54 9.76 -6.23 16.02
C GLU A 54 8.81 -5.06 15.77
N ASN A 55 8.70 -4.60 14.54
CA ASN A 55 7.84 -3.47 14.16
C ASN A 55 6.69 -3.89 13.23
N ALA A 56 6.59 -5.18 12.92
CA ALA A 56 5.64 -5.67 11.93
C ALA A 56 4.18 -5.48 12.38
N GLY A 57 3.32 -5.11 11.42
CA GLY A 57 1.89 -5.03 11.64
C GLY A 57 1.39 -3.70 12.18
N HIS A 58 2.26 -2.71 12.38
CA HIS A 58 1.92 -1.44 13.00
C HIS A 58 1.98 -0.24 12.04
N SER A 59 2.28 -0.46 10.78
CA SER A 59 2.33 0.64 9.80
C SER A 59 0.93 1.04 9.37
N ALA A 60 0.73 2.34 9.15
CA ALA A 60 -0.51 2.88 8.58
C ALA A 60 -0.13 3.90 7.50
N VAL A 61 -0.54 3.64 6.27
CA VAL A 61 -0.19 4.45 5.11
C VAL A 61 -1.46 4.85 4.38
N THR A 62 -1.57 6.10 3.96
CA THR A 62 -2.65 6.56 3.10
C THR A 62 -2.07 7.16 1.84
N VAL A 63 -2.58 6.72 0.69
CA VAL A 63 -2.22 7.21 -0.64
C VAL A 63 -3.46 7.85 -1.26
N PHE A 64 -3.34 9.09 -1.70
CA PHE A 64 -4.46 9.75 -2.38
C PHE A 64 -4.27 9.59 -3.90
N VAL A 65 -5.30 9.06 -4.57
CA VAL A 65 -5.26 8.78 -6.02
C VAL A 65 -6.36 9.57 -6.73
N ASP A 66 -6.17 9.82 -8.02
CA ASP A 66 -7.12 10.61 -8.81
C ASP A 66 -8.32 9.79 -9.27
N ASP A 67 -8.17 8.49 -9.47
CA ASP A 67 -9.26 7.58 -9.88
C ASP A 67 -9.33 6.40 -8.91
N LEU A 68 -9.99 6.64 -7.77
CA LEU A 68 -10.08 5.65 -6.71
C LEU A 68 -10.76 4.36 -7.16
N ASP A 69 -11.87 4.47 -7.90
CA ASP A 69 -12.63 3.29 -8.29
C ASP A 69 -11.82 2.37 -9.21
N THR A 70 -11.14 2.93 -10.20
CA THR A 70 -10.28 2.15 -11.10
C THR A 70 -9.12 1.51 -10.33
N TRP A 71 -8.52 2.27 -9.40
CA TRP A 71 -7.41 1.77 -8.58
C TRP A 71 -7.85 0.58 -7.72
N VAL A 72 -8.98 0.72 -7.01
CA VAL A 72 -9.50 -0.31 -6.13
C VAL A 72 -10.00 -1.52 -6.93
N ASP A 73 -10.69 -1.29 -8.04
CA ASP A 73 -11.17 -2.38 -8.90
C ASP A 73 -10.02 -3.25 -9.41
N GLY A 74 -8.89 -2.64 -9.72
CA GLY A 74 -7.68 -3.38 -10.11
C GLY A 74 -7.16 -4.29 -9.00
N ILE A 75 -7.17 -3.82 -7.76
CA ILE A 75 -6.75 -4.62 -6.59
C ILE A 75 -7.72 -5.78 -6.37
N VAL A 76 -9.02 -5.50 -6.40
CA VAL A 76 -10.05 -6.53 -6.22
C VAL A 76 -9.97 -7.58 -7.31
N ALA A 77 -9.73 -7.16 -8.56
CA ALA A 77 -9.56 -8.07 -9.69
C ALA A 77 -8.36 -9.00 -9.51
N ARG A 78 -7.34 -8.57 -8.76
CA ARG A 78 -6.18 -9.41 -8.42
C ARG A 78 -6.40 -10.28 -7.19
N GLY A 79 -7.60 -10.24 -6.59
CA GLY A 79 -8.01 -11.16 -5.54
C GLY A 79 -7.88 -10.65 -4.11
N ILE A 80 -7.68 -9.36 -3.90
CA ILE A 80 -7.59 -8.78 -2.55
C ILE A 80 -8.81 -7.91 -2.30
N GLU A 81 -9.56 -8.21 -1.23
CA GLU A 81 -10.73 -7.44 -0.82
C GLU A 81 -10.36 -6.38 0.21
N PRO A 82 -10.96 -5.18 0.14
CA PRO A 82 -10.77 -4.18 1.17
C PRO A 82 -11.43 -4.60 2.48
N THR A 83 -10.90 -4.10 3.59
CA THR A 83 -11.46 -4.33 4.91
C THR A 83 -12.44 -3.24 5.32
N LYS A 84 -12.40 -2.07 4.69
CA LYS A 84 -13.29 -0.96 5.02
C LYS A 84 -13.44 -0.01 3.83
N ARG A 85 -14.65 0.49 3.65
CA ARG A 85 -14.97 1.55 2.67
C ARG A 85 -15.66 2.68 3.41
N GLU A 86 -15.20 3.91 3.20
CA GLU A 86 -15.72 5.09 3.89
C GLU A 86 -15.98 6.21 2.91
N THR A 87 -17.01 7.02 3.21
CA THR A 87 -17.25 8.30 2.56
C THR A 87 -17.39 9.33 3.67
N TYR A 88 -16.53 10.34 3.67
CA TYR A 88 -16.57 11.41 4.67
C TYR A 88 -17.60 12.45 4.33
N ASP A 89 -17.93 13.33 5.30
CA ASP A 89 -18.96 14.37 5.14
C ASP A 89 -18.68 15.31 3.97
N ASN A 90 -17.40 15.55 3.67
CA ASN A 90 -16.98 16.40 2.54
C ASN A 90 -17.01 15.66 1.20
N GLY A 91 -17.42 14.38 1.18
CA GLY A 91 -17.46 13.58 -0.04
C GLY A 91 -16.19 12.83 -0.37
N VAL A 92 -15.10 13.06 0.35
CA VAL A 92 -13.86 12.31 0.17
C VAL A 92 -14.11 10.85 0.53
N ARG A 93 -13.61 9.94 -0.31
CA ARG A 93 -13.79 8.50 -0.08
C ARG A 93 -12.46 7.86 0.27
N LYS A 94 -12.50 6.84 1.12
CA LYS A 94 -11.32 6.07 1.50
C LYS A 94 -11.63 4.59 1.50
N VAL A 95 -10.74 3.80 0.93
CA VAL A 95 -10.81 2.33 0.92
C VAL A 95 -9.57 1.80 1.60
N THR A 96 -9.74 0.98 2.62
CA THR A 96 -8.65 0.49 3.47
C THR A 96 -8.45 -1.00 3.25
N PHE A 97 -7.18 -1.39 3.13
CA PHE A 97 -6.75 -2.78 3.03
C PHE A 97 -5.82 -3.09 4.20
N HIS A 98 -5.76 -4.35 4.60
CA HIS A 98 -4.80 -4.82 5.59
C HIS A 98 -3.97 -5.94 4.99
N ASP A 99 -2.65 -5.87 5.16
CA ASP A 99 -1.78 -6.96 4.75
C ASP A 99 -1.88 -8.12 5.75
N PRO A 100 -1.25 -9.28 5.45
CA PRO A 100 -1.31 -10.43 6.36
C PRO A 100 -0.75 -10.18 7.76
N ASP A 101 0.15 -9.21 7.93
CA ASP A 101 0.68 -8.84 9.24
C ASP A 101 -0.21 -7.85 9.99
N GLY A 102 -1.21 -7.28 9.33
CA GLY A 102 -2.10 -6.29 9.92
C GLY A 102 -1.75 -4.84 9.63
N ASN A 103 -0.74 -4.59 8.78
CA ASN A 103 -0.43 -3.22 8.35
C ASN A 103 -1.61 -2.65 7.55
N GLU A 104 -1.90 -1.38 7.78
CA GLU A 104 -3.02 -0.70 7.13
C GLU A 104 -2.55 0.12 5.95
N ILE A 105 -3.13 -0.12 4.77
CA ILE A 105 -2.88 0.67 3.59
C ILE A 105 -4.22 1.17 3.06
N GLY A 106 -4.42 2.48 3.10
CA GLY A 106 -5.63 3.13 2.62
C GLY A 106 -5.39 3.89 1.33
N PHE A 107 -6.39 3.87 0.45
CA PHE A 107 -6.42 4.71 -0.75
C PHE A 107 -7.58 5.68 -0.63
N GLY A 108 -7.28 6.98 -0.76
CA GLY A 108 -8.29 8.03 -0.75
C GLY A 108 -8.49 8.59 -2.15
N GLY A 109 -9.67 9.11 -2.40
CA GLY A 109 -10.01 9.74 -3.66
C GLY A 109 -10.90 10.97 -3.46
N PRO A 110 -10.92 11.86 -4.47
CA PRO A 110 -11.75 13.05 -4.41
C PRO A 110 -13.25 12.70 -4.41
N PRO A 111 -14.11 13.63 -4.02
CA PRO A 111 -15.56 13.45 -4.14
C PRO A 111 -15.96 13.16 -5.58
N LEU A 112 -17.00 12.36 -5.73
CA LEU A 112 -17.57 12.08 -7.04
C LEU A 112 -18.25 13.30 -7.65
#